data_b12ddabe40970eaef894f91ccdc15aaa
#
_entry.id   b12ddabe40970eaef894f91ccdc15aaa
#
_cell.length_a   1.000
_cell.length_b   1.000
_cell.length_c   1.000
_cell.angle_alpha   90.00
_cell.angle_beta   90.00
_cell.angle_gamma   90.00
#
_symmetry.space_group_name_H-M   'P 1'
#
loop_
_entity.id
_entity.type
_entity.pdbx_description
1 polymer ?
#
loop_
_entity_poly.entity_id
_entity_poly.type
_entity_poly.pdbx_seq_one_letter_code
_entity_poly.pdbx_strand_id
1 'polypeptide(L)'
;MPSVPTNPDQPATPAVIASATGAGLSHQEAFQRRWPSLRDPHVRALAWLLDAPDLLDVDAPRWQGRIAALGPLSDFDVTWLYALDGNPRLLHAHLGQQPTARLGRYAEQLMTFYLQQSGRLIAHNVQVRNGPNATIGEFDFLVHATDAAHEGAEHWEFATKFYLLESYRAHMQADAFVGPNLADSLGAKMDKIMQQQLLLSQHPAAAQYLTQPVTRASALVKGWLFYREADADVSLPTGLGVAAGHCRGFWCELAELDLQQAEHYLLLPRLEWLAPARAPLARSLSAAQLPRAIEALFAQSLAPVMIAVCALSTLDDQVLLEQRRGFIVPDDWRGKAAQRVQHAIVTY
;
A
#
# COMPACT_ATOMS: atom_id res chain seq x y z
N MET A 1 -18.66 -10.53 56.94
CA MET A 1 -18.80 -10.27 55.52
C MET A 1 -17.96 -11.30 54.77
N PRO A 2 -18.54 -12.19 53.97
CA PRO A 2 -17.80 -13.24 53.28
C PRO A 2 -17.20 -12.69 51.98
N SER A 3 -15.95 -13.07 51.73
CA SER A 3 -15.17 -12.81 50.54
C SER A 3 -15.73 -13.55 49.30
N VAL A 4 -15.85 -12.81 48.17
CA VAL A 4 -16.27 -13.33 46.86
C VAL A 4 -15.07 -14.05 46.22
N PRO A 5 -15.24 -15.26 45.67
CA PRO A 5 -14.17 -15.96 44.95
C PRO A 5 -13.96 -15.36 43.55
N THR A 6 -12.71 -15.11 43.21
CA THR A 6 -12.27 -14.74 41.86
C THR A 6 -12.33 -15.93 40.90
N ASN A 7 -12.97 -15.75 39.78
CA ASN A 7 -13.11 -16.75 38.71
C ASN A 7 -11.83 -16.80 37.85
N PRO A 8 -11.18 -17.97 37.64
CA PRO A 8 -9.91 -18.09 36.90
C PRO A 8 -10.01 -18.17 35.35
N ASP A 9 -11.19 -18.03 34.77
CA ASP A 9 -11.40 -18.24 33.29
C ASP A 9 -11.76 -16.95 32.53
N GLN A 10 -11.09 -15.85 32.79
CA GLN A 10 -11.11 -14.72 31.85
C GLN A 10 -9.94 -14.87 30.86
N PRO A 11 -10.19 -14.87 29.53
CA PRO A 11 -9.10 -14.79 28.55
C PRO A 11 -8.38 -13.47 28.74
N ALA A 12 -7.07 -13.52 28.85
CA ALA A 12 -6.20 -12.35 28.99
C ALA A 12 -6.42 -11.41 27.80
N THR A 13 -6.88 -10.21 28.10
CA THR A 13 -6.95 -9.10 27.16
C THR A 13 -5.54 -8.85 26.61
N PRO A 14 -5.31 -8.85 25.28
CA PRO A 14 -3.99 -8.55 24.76
C PRO A 14 -3.61 -7.14 25.16
N ALA A 15 -2.48 -6.99 25.83
CA ALA A 15 -1.92 -5.71 26.21
C ALA A 15 -1.78 -4.82 24.98
N VAL A 16 -2.35 -3.62 25.04
CA VAL A 16 -2.19 -2.55 24.05
C VAL A 16 -0.71 -2.19 24.00
N ILE A 17 -0.01 -2.71 23.00
CA ILE A 17 1.36 -2.27 22.71
C ILE A 17 1.21 -0.96 21.94
N ALA A 18 1.42 0.16 22.65
CA ALA A 18 1.59 1.46 22.05
C ALA A 18 2.57 1.36 20.86
N SER A 19 2.29 2.08 19.78
CA SER A 19 3.13 2.17 18.58
C SER A 19 4.56 2.58 18.92
N ALA A 20 5.38 1.59 19.28
CA ALA A 20 6.81 1.74 19.39
C ALA A 20 7.39 1.29 18.05
N THR A 21 7.54 2.21 17.10
CA THR A 21 8.57 2.10 16.08
C THR A 21 9.91 2.17 16.79
N GLY A 22 10.31 1.06 17.42
CA GLY A 22 11.63 0.90 17.97
C GLY A 22 12.63 0.99 16.82
N ALA A 23 13.60 1.89 16.93
CA ALA A 23 14.71 2.01 16.00
C ALA A 23 15.30 0.61 15.76
N GLY A 24 15.16 0.08 14.54
CA GLY A 24 15.77 -1.16 14.11
C GLY A 24 14.88 -2.26 13.53
N LEU A 25 13.53 -2.20 13.63
CA LEU A 25 12.68 -3.23 13.02
C LEU A 25 12.39 -2.93 11.55
N SER A 26 12.46 -3.97 10.71
CA SER A 26 11.95 -3.89 9.35
C SER A 26 10.42 -3.68 9.37
N HIS A 27 9.89 -3.13 8.27
CA HIS A 27 8.45 -2.93 8.13
C HIS A 27 7.67 -4.25 8.20
N GLN A 28 8.24 -5.31 7.64
CA GLN A 28 7.70 -6.66 7.67
C GLN A 28 7.60 -7.20 9.10
N GLU A 29 8.68 -7.07 9.88
CA GLU A 29 8.70 -7.50 11.29
C GLU A 29 7.70 -6.70 12.13
N ALA A 30 7.62 -5.37 11.94
CA ALA A 30 6.66 -4.52 12.63
C ALA A 30 5.22 -4.96 12.34
N PHE A 31 4.89 -5.20 11.06
CA PHE A 31 3.57 -5.70 10.66
C PHE A 31 3.26 -7.07 11.26
N GLN A 32 4.20 -8.01 11.23
CA GLN A 32 3.99 -9.36 11.77
C GLN A 32 3.83 -9.35 13.30
N ARG A 33 4.56 -8.48 14.01
CA ARG A 33 4.39 -8.29 15.47
C ARG A 33 3.04 -7.66 15.80
N ARG A 34 2.59 -6.72 15.00
CA ARG A 34 1.30 -6.05 15.18
C ARG A 34 0.13 -6.99 14.89
N TRP A 35 0.27 -7.86 13.88
CA TRP A 35 -0.78 -8.73 13.36
C TRP A 35 -0.38 -10.22 13.33
N PRO A 36 0.06 -10.81 14.47
CA PRO A 36 0.68 -12.15 14.50
C PRO A 36 -0.29 -13.26 14.13
N SER A 37 -1.58 -13.10 14.41
CA SER A 37 -2.60 -14.14 14.22
C SER A 37 -3.51 -13.94 13.02
N LEU A 38 -3.42 -12.82 12.29
CA LEU A 38 -4.17 -12.66 11.04
C LEU A 38 -3.70 -13.66 9.97
N ARG A 39 -4.63 -14.41 9.40
CA ARG A 39 -4.38 -15.51 8.46
C ARG A 39 -4.96 -15.28 7.08
N ASP A 40 -6.18 -14.74 7.00
CA ASP A 40 -6.84 -14.49 5.72
C ASP A 40 -6.07 -13.43 4.90
N PRO A 41 -5.70 -13.72 3.64
CA PRO A 41 -4.87 -12.81 2.84
C PRO A 41 -5.55 -11.47 2.56
N HIS A 42 -6.87 -11.44 2.42
CA HIS A 42 -7.62 -10.22 2.14
C HIS A 42 -7.76 -9.35 3.41
N VAL A 43 -7.94 -9.99 4.57
CA VAL A 43 -7.95 -9.27 5.87
C VAL A 43 -6.57 -8.72 6.17
N ARG A 44 -5.49 -9.47 5.89
CA ARG A 44 -4.11 -8.97 6.02
C ARG A 44 -3.84 -7.79 5.11
N ALA A 45 -4.30 -7.85 3.85
CA ALA A 45 -4.18 -6.75 2.90
C ALA A 45 -4.95 -5.51 3.37
N LEU A 46 -6.15 -5.67 3.91
CA LEU A 46 -6.94 -4.60 4.51
C LEU A 46 -6.26 -4.02 5.75
N ALA A 47 -5.79 -4.86 6.68
CA ALA A 47 -5.05 -4.42 7.86
C ALA A 47 -3.81 -3.59 7.47
N TRP A 48 -3.09 -4.00 6.41
CA TRP A 48 -1.96 -3.23 5.90
C TRP A 48 -2.39 -1.87 5.32
N LEU A 49 -3.46 -1.79 4.55
CA LEU A 49 -3.97 -0.51 4.01
C LEU A 49 -4.32 0.47 5.13
N LEU A 50 -4.83 -0.03 6.25
CA LEU A 50 -5.27 0.79 7.37
C LEU A 50 -4.12 1.20 8.32
N ASP A 51 -3.14 0.32 8.53
CA ASP A 51 -2.12 0.45 9.60
C ASP A 51 -0.69 0.69 9.05
N ALA A 52 -0.46 0.52 7.74
CA ALA A 52 0.86 0.79 7.16
C ALA A 52 1.21 2.28 7.24
N PRO A 53 2.50 2.62 7.40
CA PRO A 53 2.96 3.99 7.29
C PRO A 53 2.48 4.64 6.00
N ASP A 54 2.23 5.94 6.07
CA ASP A 54 1.89 6.71 4.88
C ASP A 54 3.10 6.78 3.93
N LEU A 55 2.85 6.75 2.62
CA LEU A 55 3.90 6.88 1.62
C LEU A 55 4.42 8.32 1.56
N LEU A 56 3.52 9.28 1.77
CA LEU A 56 3.80 10.70 1.67
C LEU A 56 3.80 11.35 3.06
N ASP A 57 4.69 12.31 3.25
CA ASP A 57 4.76 13.12 4.45
C ASP A 57 3.62 14.15 4.45
N VAL A 58 2.67 13.98 5.37
CA VAL A 58 1.47 14.82 5.48
C VAL A 58 1.80 16.29 5.77
N ASP A 59 2.93 16.52 6.43
CA ASP A 59 3.39 17.85 6.83
C ASP A 59 4.29 18.51 5.79
N ALA A 60 4.65 17.81 4.71
CA ALA A 60 5.51 18.36 3.68
C ALA A 60 4.85 19.56 2.97
N PRO A 61 5.49 20.73 2.95
CA PRO A 61 4.90 21.97 2.39
C PRO A 61 4.44 21.84 0.94
N ARG A 62 5.12 21.00 0.15
CA ARG A 62 4.76 20.78 -1.26
C ARG A 62 3.34 20.25 -1.46
N TRP A 63 2.78 19.55 -0.46
CA TRP A 63 1.43 18.99 -0.53
C TRP A 63 0.34 19.94 -0.06
N GLN A 64 0.70 21.10 0.51
CA GLN A 64 -0.24 22.16 0.91
C GLN A 64 -1.36 21.65 1.85
N GLY A 65 -1.05 20.70 2.74
CA GLY A 65 -2.03 20.08 3.65
C GLY A 65 -3.08 19.20 2.98
N ARG A 66 -2.85 18.79 1.72
CA ARG A 66 -3.80 17.97 0.94
C ARG A 66 -3.44 16.48 0.88
N ILE A 67 -2.63 15.99 1.82
CA ILE A 67 -2.45 14.56 2.04
C ILE A 67 -3.33 14.13 3.20
N ALA A 68 -4.10 13.05 3.01
CA ALA A 68 -4.88 12.41 4.06
C ALA A 68 -4.04 11.34 4.75
N ALA A 69 -4.17 11.24 6.08
CA ALA A 69 -3.69 10.13 6.88
C ALA A 69 -4.87 9.50 7.62
N LEU A 70 -4.87 8.18 7.74
CA LEU A 70 -5.92 7.47 8.51
C LEU A 70 -5.72 7.62 10.02
N GLY A 71 -4.51 7.99 10.44
CA GLY A 71 -4.14 8.01 11.86
C GLY A 71 -3.96 6.60 12.43
N PRO A 72 -3.70 6.49 13.74
CA PRO A 72 -3.62 5.21 14.41
C PRO A 72 -4.98 4.52 14.47
N LEU A 73 -4.99 3.19 14.27
CA LEU A 73 -6.20 2.40 14.40
C LEU A 73 -6.72 2.43 15.85
N SER A 74 -8.03 2.59 16.00
CA SER A 74 -8.70 2.46 17.28
C SER A 74 -8.68 1.00 17.77
N ASP A 75 -8.88 0.78 19.08
CA ASP A 75 -9.04 -0.57 19.64
C ASP A 75 -10.24 -1.30 19.02
N PHE A 76 -11.27 -0.55 18.62
CA PHE A 76 -12.42 -1.09 17.91
C PHE A 76 -12.01 -1.62 16.53
N ASP A 77 -11.25 -0.87 15.72
CA ASP A 77 -10.79 -1.31 14.40
C ASP A 77 -9.90 -2.55 14.51
N VAL A 78 -9.01 -2.59 15.50
CA VAL A 78 -8.15 -3.75 15.76
C VAL A 78 -8.98 -4.99 16.08
N THR A 79 -9.93 -4.87 17.01
CA THR A 79 -10.82 -5.97 17.40
C THR A 79 -11.67 -6.43 16.23
N TRP A 80 -12.20 -5.49 15.44
CA TRP A 80 -12.98 -5.77 14.24
C TRP A 80 -12.19 -6.52 13.18
N LEU A 81 -10.92 -6.16 12.93
CA LEU A 81 -10.06 -6.86 11.98
C LEU A 81 -9.81 -8.32 12.40
N TYR A 82 -9.60 -8.59 13.70
CA TYR A 82 -9.47 -9.96 14.19
C TYR A 82 -10.79 -10.75 14.08
N ALA A 83 -11.92 -10.12 14.37
CA ALA A 83 -13.23 -10.76 14.19
C ALA A 83 -13.50 -11.07 12.71
N LEU A 84 -13.12 -10.14 11.81
CA LEU A 84 -13.23 -10.33 10.36
C LEU A 84 -12.33 -11.47 9.87
N ASP A 85 -11.12 -11.63 10.39
CA ASP A 85 -10.22 -12.73 10.07
C ASP A 85 -10.79 -14.09 10.52
N GLY A 86 -11.48 -14.11 11.66
CA GLY A 86 -12.19 -15.31 12.13
C GLY A 86 -13.40 -15.71 11.26
N ASN A 87 -14.01 -14.77 10.54
CA ASN A 87 -15.11 -15.02 9.60
C ASN A 87 -15.09 -14.05 8.40
N PRO A 88 -14.21 -14.25 7.41
CA PRO A 88 -13.99 -13.30 6.31
C PRO A 88 -15.07 -13.34 5.20
N ARG A 89 -16.17 -14.09 5.38
CA ARG A 89 -17.19 -14.33 4.34
C ARG A 89 -17.76 -13.05 3.73
N LEU A 90 -18.01 -12.02 4.56
CA LEU A 90 -18.55 -10.74 4.07
C LEU A 90 -17.54 -10.02 3.18
N LEU A 91 -16.27 -10.01 3.56
CA LEU A 91 -15.21 -9.42 2.75
C LEU A 91 -15.04 -10.19 1.44
N HIS A 92 -14.99 -11.53 1.48
CA HIS A 92 -14.90 -12.36 0.28
C HIS A 92 -16.09 -12.16 -0.66
N ALA A 93 -17.31 -12.08 -0.11
CA ALA A 93 -18.51 -11.81 -0.91
C ALA A 93 -18.45 -10.42 -1.57
N HIS A 94 -17.97 -9.39 -0.84
CA HIS A 94 -17.77 -8.05 -1.39
C HIS A 94 -16.76 -8.05 -2.56
N LEU A 95 -15.60 -8.66 -2.37
CA LEU A 95 -14.57 -8.76 -3.41
C LEU A 95 -15.04 -9.60 -4.61
N GLY A 96 -15.85 -10.64 -4.37
CA GLY A 96 -16.42 -11.50 -5.40
C GLY A 96 -17.45 -10.83 -6.31
N GLN A 97 -18.04 -9.68 -5.92
CA GLN A 97 -19.01 -8.94 -6.75
C GLN A 97 -18.36 -8.36 -8.01
N GLN A 98 -17.11 -7.91 -7.91
CA GLN A 98 -16.34 -7.34 -9.02
C GLN A 98 -14.91 -7.87 -9.01
N PRO A 99 -14.67 -9.11 -9.40
CA PRO A 99 -13.33 -9.69 -9.43
C PRO A 99 -12.37 -8.87 -10.29
N THR A 100 -11.15 -8.67 -9.80
CA THR A 100 -10.15 -7.87 -10.52
C THR A 100 -8.75 -8.47 -10.38
N ALA A 101 -7.96 -8.35 -11.45
CA ALA A 101 -6.53 -8.63 -11.44
C ALA A 101 -5.67 -7.35 -11.25
N ARG A 102 -6.32 -6.17 -11.14
CA ARG A 102 -5.65 -4.88 -10.99
C ARG A 102 -5.51 -4.54 -9.51
N LEU A 103 -4.27 -4.43 -9.03
CA LEU A 103 -3.96 -4.16 -7.62
C LEU A 103 -4.63 -2.88 -7.09
N GLY A 104 -4.62 -1.79 -7.86
CA GLY A 104 -5.29 -0.54 -7.46
C GLY A 104 -6.79 -0.75 -7.20
N ARG A 105 -7.48 -1.42 -8.15
CA ARG A 105 -8.91 -1.75 -8.00
C ARG A 105 -9.18 -2.66 -6.80
N TYR A 106 -8.32 -3.64 -6.55
CA TYR A 106 -8.41 -4.51 -5.38
C TYR A 106 -8.29 -3.71 -4.08
N ALA A 107 -7.30 -2.81 -4.01
CA ALA A 107 -7.12 -1.95 -2.84
C ALA A 107 -8.30 -0.98 -2.65
N GLU A 108 -8.86 -0.40 -3.73
CA GLU A 108 -10.08 0.41 -3.69
C GLU A 108 -11.27 -0.38 -3.14
N GLN A 109 -11.45 -1.64 -3.56
CA GLN A 109 -12.52 -2.51 -3.04
C GLN A 109 -12.36 -2.80 -1.54
N LEU A 110 -11.14 -3.07 -1.08
CA LEU A 110 -10.85 -3.25 0.34
C LEU A 110 -11.18 -1.98 1.15
N MET A 111 -10.76 -0.82 0.66
CA MET A 111 -11.08 0.47 1.31
C MET A 111 -12.57 0.80 1.25
N THR A 112 -13.25 0.50 0.14
CA THR A 112 -14.72 0.62 0.03
C THR A 112 -15.41 -0.20 1.12
N PHE A 113 -15.00 -1.47 1.28
CA PHE A 113 -15.54 -2.35 2.32
C PHE A 113 -15.36 -1.75 3.72
N TYR A 114 -14.14 -1.32 4.07
CA TYR A 114 -13.88 -0.69 5.37
C TYR A 114 -14.72 0.56 5.60
N LEU A 115 -14.75 1.48 4.62
CA LEU A 115 -15.50 2.72 4.73
C LEU A 115 -17.01 2.49 4.84
N GLN A 116 -17.55 1.44 4.21
CA GLN A 116 -18.93 1.01 4.37
C GLN A 116 -19.19 0.46 5.77
N GLN A 117 -18.34 -0.45 6.26
CA GLN A 117 -18.50 -1.07 7.58
C GLN A 117 -18.34 -0.06 8.73
N SER A 118 -17.49 0.95 8.56
CA SER A 118 -17.31 2.04 9.54
C SER A 118 -18.37 3.14 9.44
N GLY A 119 -19.32 3.05 8.50
CA GLY A 119 -20.34 4.07 8.27
C GLY A 119 -19.80 5.40 7.74
N ARG A 120 -18.54 5.43 7.26
CA ARG A 120 -17.90 6.65 6.76
C ARG A 120 -18.17 6.92 5.28
N LEU A 121 -18.52 5.91 4.50
CA LEU A 121 -18.71 6.05 3.06
C LEU A 121 -20.02 6.77 2.73
N ILE A 122 -19.94 7.87 1.98
CA ILE A 122 -21.09 8.53 1.36
C ILE A 122 -21.30 7.96 -0.05
N ALA A 123 -20.25 7.96 -0.88
CA ALA A 123 -20.25 7.41 -2.22
C ALA A 123 -18.84 7.05 -2.67
N HIS A 124 -18.72 6.19 -3.70
CA HIS A 124 -17.46 5.83 -4.32
C HIS A 124 -17.59 5.65 -5.83
N ASN A 125 -16.48 5.81 -6.56
CA ASN A 125 -16.43 5.66 -8.03
C ASN A 125 -17.49 6.52 -8.75
N VAL A 126 -17.68 7.76 -8.29
CA VAL A 126 -18.68 8.68 -8.86
C VAL A 126 -18.09 9.39 -10.06
N GLN A 127 -18.49 8.97 -11.26
CA GLN A 127 -18.04 9.62 -12.50
C GLN A 127 -18.74 10.95 -12.70
N VAL A 128 -17.95 12.01 -12.83
CA VAL A 128 -18.41 13.35 -13.19
C VAL A 128 -18.35 13.53 -14.70
N ARG A 129 -19.47 13.85 -15.30
CA ARG A 129 -19.61 14.01 -16.76
C ARG A 129 -20.08 15.41 -17.10
N ASN A 130 -19.56 15.93 -18.19
CA ASN A 130 -20.05 17.16 -18.84
C ASN A 130 -20.70 16.79 -20.18
N GLY A 131 -21.97 16.35 -20.10
CA GLY A 131 -22.70 15.79 -21.23
C GLY A 131 -22.49 14.28 -21.44
N PRO A 132 -23.14 13.69 -22.46
CA PRO A 132 -23.24 12.23 -22.62
C PRO A 132 -21.89 11.50 -22.82
N ASN A 133 -20.92 12.16 -23.45
CA ASN A 133 -19.68 11.53 -23.91
C ASN A 133 -18.38 12.10 -23.29
N ALA A 134 -18.49 13.06 -22.37
CA ALA A 134 -17.31 13.73 -21.79
C ALA A 134 -17.22 13.46 -20.30
N THR A 135 -16.41 12.48 -19.90
CA THR A 135 -16.02 12.28 -18.49
C THR A 135 -14.94 13.31 -18.14
N ILE A 136 -15.19 14.12 -17.10
CA ILE A 136 -14.25 15.11 -16.58
C ILE A 136 -13.30 14.45 -15.59
N GLY A 137 -13.83 13.58 -14.71
CA GLY A 137 -13.09 12.88 -13.69
C GLY A 137 -13.99 11.90 -12.93
N GLU A 138 -13.43 11.31 -11.89
CA GLU A 138 -14.13 10.39 -11.00
C GLU A 138 -13.75 10.74 -9.56
N PHE A 139 -14.71 10.78 -8.64
CA PHE A 139 -14.43 10.77 -7.23
C PHE A 139 -14.18 9.33 -6.79
N ASP A 140 -12.98 9.02 -6.32
CA ASP A 140 -12.69 7.69 -5.80
C ASP A 140 -13.53 7.42 -4.56
N PHE A 141 -13.49 8.34 -3.57
CA PHE A 141 -14.33 8.29 -2.37
C PHE A 141 -14.86 9.66 -1.99
N LEU A 142 -16.13 9.68 -1.62
CA LEU A 142 -16.76 10.75 -0.84
C LEU A 142 -17.07 10.16 0.54
N VAL A 143 -16.52 10.76 1.60
CA VAL A 143 -16.65 10.25 2.97
C VAL A 143 -17.18 11.33 3.91
N HIS A 144 -17.82 10.92 5.00
CA HIS A 144 -18.17 11.83 6.08
C HIS A 144 -16.91 12.41 6.73
N ALA A 145 -16.87 13.71 6.94
CA ALA A 145 -15.81 14.37 7.70
C ALA A 145 -15.71 13.77 9.11
N THR A 146 -14.49 13.53 9.57
CA THR A 146 -14.24 13.01 10.91
C THR A 146 -14.18 14.09 11.98
N ASP A 147 -13.96 15.34 11.57
CA ASP A 147 -13.93 16.48 12.47
C ASP A 147 -15.34 17.05 12.61
N ALA A 148 -15.88 17.01 13.84
CA ALA A 148 -17.20 17.58 14.17
C ALA A 148 -17.30 19.10 13.88
N ALA A 149 -16.18 19.79 13.69
CA ALA A 149 -16.16 21.20 13.30
C ALA A 149 -16.47 21.43 11.81
N HIS A 150 -16.47 20.38 10.98
CA HIS A 150 -16.69 20.46 9.54
C HIS A 150 -17.86 19.56 9.13
N GLU A 151 -19.08 20.11 9.13
CA GLU A 151 -20.23 19.47 8.50
C GLU A 151 -20.01 19.45 6.98
N GLY A 152 -20.03 18.25 6.34
CA GLY A 152 -19.88 18.09 4.91
C GLY A 152 -19.18 16.79 4.50
N ALA A 153 -18.90 16.68 3.22
CA ALA A 153 -18.14 15.58 2.66
C ALA A 153 -16.65 15.91 2.54
N GLU A 154 -15.80 14.91 2.73
CA GLU A 154 -14.42 14.94 2.26
C GLU A 154 -14.31 14.13 0.96
N HIS A 155 -13.58 14.67 -0.01
CA HIS A 155 -13.17 13.95 -1.21
C HIS A 155 -11.80 13.34 -0.99
N TRP A 156 -11.71 12.01 -1.09
CA TRP A 156 -10.44 11.31 -1.04
C TRP A 156 -10.11 10.70 -2.40
N GLU A 157 -8.99 11.15 -2.98
CA GLU A 157 -8.31 10.45 -4.07
C GLU A 157 -7.43 9.36 -3.47
N PHE A 158 -7.72 8.11 -3.80
CA PHE A 158 -7.03 6.96 -3.23
C PHE A 158 -6.05 6.33 -4.21
N ALA A 159 -4.85 6.04 -3.78
CA ALA A 159 -3.88 5.35 -4.60
C ALA A 159 -3.02 4.36 -3.81
N THR A 160 -2.81 3.17 -4.38
CA THR A 160 -1.73 2.27 -3.95
C THR A 160 -0.64 2.29 -5.00
N LYS A 161 0.60 2.55 -4.58
CA LYS A 161 1.72 2.79 -5.47
C LYS A 161 2.97 1.99 -5.09
N PHE A 162 3.65 1.50 -6.11
CA PHE A 162 4.87 0.72 -6.03
C PHE A 162 5.84 1.33 -7.02
N TYR A 163 6.89 1.98 -6.51
CA TYR A 163 7.87 2.66 -7.35
C TYR A 163 9.28 2.22 -7.02
N LEU A 164 10.11 2.13 -8.06
CA LEU A 164 11.52 1.79 -7.99
C LEU A 164 12.33 3.06 -8.19
N LEU A 165 13.24 3.34 -7.26
CA LEU A 165 14.21 4.43 -7.44
C LEU A 165 15.21 4.05 -8.53
N GLU A 166 15.18 4.75 -9.66
CA GLU A 166 16.09 4.48 -10.78
C GLU A 166 17.55 4.68 -10.36
N SER A 167 17.85 5.85 -9.75
CA SER A 167 19.15 6.14 -9.17
C SER A 167 19.05 7.25 -8.14
N TYR A 168 19.78 7.13 -7.03
CA TYR A 168 19.89 8.20 -6.05
C TYR A 168 20.78 9.32 -6.55
N ARG A 169 20.32 10.57 -6.42
CA ARG A 169 21.10 11.79 -6.70
C ARG A 169 20.72 12.89 -5.69
N ALA A 170 21.66 13.71 -5.28
CA ALA A 170 21.43 14.74 -4.26
C ALA A 170 20.29 15.73 -4.60
N HIS A 171 20.04 15.97 -5.88
CA HIS A 171 18.99 16.88 -6.38
C HIS A 171 17.91 16.13 -7.19
N MET A 172 17.63 14.88 -6.83
CA MET A 172 16.60 14.09 -7.52
C MET A 172 15.21 14.68 -7.34
N GLN A 173 14.39 14.49 -8.36
CA GLN A 173 12.96 14.79 -8.32
C GLN A 173 12.16 13.50 -8.02
N ALA A 174 10.90 13.67 -7.67
CA ALA A 174 10.02 12.52 -7.41
C ALA A 174 9.82 11.62 -8.66
N ASP A 175 10.11 12.12 -9.86
CA ASP A 175 10.10 11.35 -11.10
C ASP A 175 11.23 10.32 -11.23
N ALA A 176 12.26 10.38 -10.36
CA ALA A 176 13.25 9.32 -10.22
C ALA A 176 12.65 8.00 -9.66
N PHE A 177 11.49 8.08 -9.01
CA PHE A 177 10.70 6.92 -8.61
C PHE A 177 9.75 6.54 -9.74
N VAL A 178 10.07 5.48 -10.47
CA VAL A 178 9.33 5.01 -11.65
C VAL A 178 8.53 3.75 -11.32
N GLY A 179 7.34 3.62 -11.92
CA GLY A 179 6.55 2.40 -11.78
C GLY A 179 7.26 1.19 -12.38
N PRO A 180 7.03 -0.03 -11.89
CA PRO A 180 7.72 -1.23 -12.37
C PRO A 180 7.55 -1.45 -13.88
N ASN A 181 6.40 -1.07 -14.44
CA ASN A 181 6.13 -1.17 -15.88
C ASN A 181 6.51 0.11 -16.66
N LEU A 182 7.22 1.06 -16.04
CA LEU A 182 7.63 2.33 -16.63
C LEU A 182 6.48 3.19 -17.18
N ALA A 183 5.24 2.93 -16.79
CA ALA A 183 4.06 3.65 -17.26
C ALA A 183 3.88 5.02 -16.61
N ASP A 184 4.24 5.13 -15.33
CA ASP A 184 4.12 6.36 -14.54
C ASP A 184 5.35 6.57 -13.64
N SER A 185 5.39 7.73 -12.95
CA SER A 185 6.35 8.06 -11.90
C SER A 185 5.60 8.62 -10.69
N LEU A 186 6.26 8.68 -9.54
CA LEU A 186 5.68 9.28 -8.34
C LEU A 186 5.37 10.77 -8.58
N GLY A 187 6.30 11.51 -9.20
CA GLY A 187 6.11 12.93 -9.51
C GLY A 187 4.89 13.15 -10.39
N ALA A 188 4.87 12.56 -11.59
CA ALA A 188 3.76 12.72 -12.54
C ALA A 188 2.40 12.28 -11.96
N LYS A 189 2.38 11.21 -11.15
CA LYS A 189 1.12 10.77 -10.50
C LYS A 189 0.64 11.80 -9.49
N MET A 190 1.54 12.33 -8.66
CA MET A 190 1.16 13.32 -7.65
C MET A 190 0.74 14.63 -8.28
N ASP A 191 1.42 15.09 -9.31
CA ASP A 191 1.02 16.30 -10.05
C ASP A 191 -0.38 16.17 -10.63
N LYS A 192 -0.71 15.01 -11.21
CA LYS A 192 -2.06 14.74 -11.70
C LYS A 192 -3.11 14.78 -10.57
N ILE A 193 -2.81 14.16 -9.42
CA ILE A 193 -3.72 14.20 -8.26
C ILE A 193 -3.91 15.64 -7.80
N MET A 194 -2.82 16.35 -7.52
CA MET A 194 -2.84 17.68 -6.91
C MET A 194 -3.43 18.76 -7.81
N GLN A 195 -3.16 18.69 -9.12
CA GLN A 195 -3.52 19.76 -10.07
C GLN A 195 -4.83 19.47 -10.80
N GLN A 196 -5.32 18.24 -10.79
CA GLN A 196 -6.53 17.86 -11.54
C GLN A 196 -7.55 17.15 -10.67
N GLN A 197 -7.20 15.99 -10.07
CA GLN A 197 -8.18 15.13 -9.43
C GLN A 197 -8.75 15.80 -8.16
N LEU A 198 -7.93 16.36 -7.28
CA LEU A 198 -8.39 17.05 -6.07
C LEU A 198 -9.17 18.34 -6.34
N LEU A 199 -9.15 18.87 -7.56
CA LEU A 199 -9.92 20.04 -7.95
C LEU A 199 -11.29 19.68 -8.52
N LEU A 200 -11.60 18.39 -8.68
CA LEU A 200 -12.83 17.93 -9.31
C LEU A 200 -14.09 18.45 -8.62
N SER A 201 -14.10 18.54 -7.28
CA SER A 201 -15.24 19.06 -6.52
C SER A 201 -15.55 20.55 -6.79
N GLN A 202 -14.57 21.30 -7.30
CA GLN A 202 -14.72 22.72 -7.66
C GLN A 202 -15.26 22.89 -9.10
N HIS A 203 -15.31 21.83 -9.89
CA HIS A 203 -15.82 21.89 -11.24
C HIS A 203 -17.34 22.05 -11.26
N PRO A 204 -17.92 23.00 -12.02
CA PRO A 204 -19.37 23.24 -12.01
C PRO A 204 -20.22 21.98 -12.27
N ALA A 205 -19.77 21.09 -13.17
CA ALA A 205 -20.47 19.85 -13.46
C ALA A 205 -20.45 18.85 -12.29
N ALA A 206 -19.60 19.00 -11.30
CA ALA A 206 -19.56 18.12 -10.14
C ALA A 206 -20.75 18.33 -9.19
N ALA A 207 -21.30 19.55 -9.13
CA ALA A 207 -22.35 19.92 -8.19
C ALA A 207 -23.58 19.00 -8.22
N GLN A 208 -23.97 18.52 -9.39
CA GLN A 208 -25.12 17.61 -9.55
C GLN A 208 -24.88 16.19 -8.99
N TYR A 209 -23.63 15.81 -8.71
CA TYR A 209 -23.23 14.50 -8.19
C TYR A 209 -22.98 14.52 -6.67
N LEU A 210 -22.96 15.70 -6.06
CA LEU A 210 -22.66 15.89 -4.65
C LEU A 210 -23.97 16.07 -3.85
N THR A 211 -24.20 15.21 -2.87
CA THR A 211 -25.36 15.31 -1.96
C THR A 211 -25.17 16.37 -0.87
N GLN A 212 -23.92 16.76 -0.64
CA GLN A 212 -23.52 17.81 0.32
C GLN A 212 -22.20 18.45 -0.16
N PRO A 213 -21.87 19.68 0.30
CA PRO A 213 -20.64 20.33 -0.08
C PRO A 213 -19.40 19.52 0.30
N VAL A 214 -18.40 19.50 -0.59
CA VAL A 214 -17.06 18.96 -0.29
C VAL A 214 -16.27 20.05 0.41
N THR A 215 -15.94 19.84 1.68
CA THR A 215 -15.22 20.80 2.53
C THR A 215 -13.71 20.62 2.44
N ARG A 216 -13.26 19.41 2.11
CA ARG A 216 -11.84 19.07 1.98
C ARG A 216 -11.63 18.05 0.85
N ALA A 217 -10.58 18.24 0.06
CA ALA A 217 -10.12 17.26 -0.93
C ALA A 217 -8.68 16.86 -0.63
N SER A 218 -8.40 15.58 -0.46
CA SER A 218 -7.09 15.07 -0.04
C SER A 218 -6.74 13.77 -0.75
N ALA A 219 -5.44 13.51 -0.91
CA ALA A 219 -4.93 12.26 -1.44
C ALA A 219 -4.54 11.31 -0.31
N LEU A 220 -5.11 10.11 -0.30
CA LEU A 220 -4.70 9.00 0.57
C LEU A 220 -3.83 8.04 -0.24
N VAL A 221 -2.52 8.05 0.01
CA VAL A 221 -1.56 7.28 -0.79
C VAL A 221 -0.82 6.28 0.10
N LYS A 222 -1.03 4.99 -0.18
CA LYS A 222 -0.31 3.87 0.46
C LYS A 222 0.60 3.20 -0.56
N GLY A 223 1.69 2.60 -0.12
CA GLY A 223 2.58 1.92 -1.06
C GLY A 223 3.94 1.55 -0.51
N TRP A 224 4.78 1.10 -1.44
CA TRP A 224 6.14 0.68 -1.19
C TRP A 224 7.08 1.40 -2.15
N LEU A 225 8.23 1.86 -1.66
CA LEU A 225 9.34 2.33 -2.48
C LEU A 225 10.47 1.30 -2.44
N PHE A 226 11.06 1.07 -3.61
CA PHE A 226 12.08 0.05 -3.81
C PHE A 226 13.39 0.69 -4.20
N TYR A 227 14.48 0.23 -3.60
CA TYR A 227 15.81 0.79 -3.72
C TYR A 227 16.78 -0.28 -4.20
N ARG A 228 17.86 0.10 -4.88
CA ARG A 228 18.99 -0.82 -5.05
C ARG A 228 19.66 -1.03 -3.70
N GLU A 229 20.35 -2.16 -3.54
CA GLU A 229 21.05 -2.45 -2.29
C GLU A 229 22.05 -1.34 -1.92
N ALA A 230 22.75 -0.78 -2.91
CA ALA A 230 23.67 0.36 -2.69
C ALA A 230 22.98 1.64 -2.17
N ASP A 231 21.67 1.76 -2.38
CA ASP A 231 20.83 2.90 -1.98
C ASP A 231 19.87 2.55 -0.84
N ALA A 232 20.02 1.38 -0.20
CA ALA A 232 19.08 0.87 0.80
C ALA A 232 18.90 1.82 2.00
N ASP A 233 20.00 2.45 2.44
CA ASP A 233 20.03 3.31 3.63
C ASP A 233 19.97 4.81 3.31
N VAL A 234 19.72 5.19 2.04
CA VAL A 234 19.69 6.61 1.69
C VAL A 234 18.53 7.34 2.37
N SER A 235 18.83 8.51 2.90
CA SER A 235 17.83 9.47 3.35
C SER A 235 17.37 10.29 2.17
N LEU A 236 16.08 10.27 1.90
CA LEU A 236 15.50 11.05 0.81
C LEU A 236 15.50 12.56 1.15
N PRO A 237 15.72 13.44 0.16
CA PRO A 237 15.53 14.86 0.36
C PRO A 237 14.11 15.19 0.86
N THR A 238 13.99 16.00 1.91
CA THR A 238 12.68 16.39 2.49
C THR A 238 11.75 17.06 1.48
N GLY A 239 12.31 17.78 0.51
CA GLY A 239 11.55 18.40 -0.58
C GLY A 239 10.79 17.44 -1.49
N LEU A 240 11.09 16.14 -1.45
CA LEU A 240 10.31 15.12 -2.18
C LEU A 240 8.93 14.88 -1.57
N GLY A 241 8.73 15.22 -0.30
CA GLY A 241 7.47 15.01 0.41
C GLY A 241 7.12 13.52 0.62
N VAL A 242 8.13 12.65 0.64
CA VAL A 242 8.00 11.23 0.99
C VAL A 242 8.18 11.09 2.50
N ALA A 243 7.31 10.30 3.14
CA ALA A 243 7.40 10.06 4.57
C ALA A 243 8.69 9.29 4.93
N ALA A 244 9.39 9.70 5.98
CA ALA A 244 10.65 9.06 6.39
C ALA A 244 10.46 7.56 6.74
N GLY A 245 9.31 7.21 7.33
CA GLY A 245 8.95 5.86 7.74
C GLY A 245 8.23 5.02 6.68
N HIS A 246 8.20 5.42 5.40
CA HIS A 246 7.52 4.69 4.35
C HIS A 246 8.00 3.25 4.20
N CYS A 247 7.14 2.36 3.67
CA CYS A 247 7.49 0.98 3.42
C CYS A 247 8.60 0.87 2.36
N ARG A 248 9.66 0.12 2.67
CA ARG A 248 10.84 -0.05 1.80
C ARG A 248 11.01 -1.50 1.34
N GLY A 249 11.38 -1.66 0.07
CA GLY A 249 11.80 -2.92 -0.51
C GLY A 249 13.10 -2.74 -1.32
N PHE A 250 13.61 -3.82 -1.91
CA PHE A 250 14.75 -3.75 -2.81
C PHE A 250 14.34 -3.97 -4.27
N TRP A 251 15.19 -3.60 -5.21
CA TRP A 251 15.09 -4.05 -6.60
C TRP A 251 16.48 -4.32 -7.17
N CYS A 252 16.56 -5.31 -8.05
CA CYS A 252 17.80 -5.68 -8.73
C CYS A 252 17.49 -6.42 -10.04
N GLU A 253 18.47 -6.55 -10.91
CA GLU A 253 18.47 -7.50 -12.00
C GLU A 253 18.66 -8.92 -11.47
N LEU A 254 18.23 -9.94 -12.23
CA LEU A 254 18.30 -11.33 -11.77
C LEU A 254 19.74 -11.76 -11.44
N ALA A 255 20.72 -11.31 -12.23
CA ALA A 255 22.13 -11.61 -12.01
C ALA A 255 22.74 -10.97 -10.73
N GLU A 256 22.10 -9.90 -10.22
CA GLU A 256 22.51 -9.20 -9.01
C GLU A 256 21.88 -9.77 -7.73
N LEU A 257 20.90 -10.69 -7.87
CA LEU A 257 20.18 -11.24 -6.72
C LEU A 257 21.07 -12.13 -5.87
N ASP A 258 21.29 -11.74 -4.61
CA ASP A 258 22.01 -12.57 -3.64
C ASP A 258 21.11 -13.68 -3.13
N LEU A 259 21.35 -14.90 -3.60
CA LEU A 259 20.60 -16.11 -3.24
C LEU A 259 21.10 -16.79 -1.97
N GLN A 260 22.13 -16.24 -1.30
CA GLN A 260 22.61 -16.80 -0.04
C GLN A 260 21.91 -16.22 1.20
N GLN A 261 21.06 -15.21 1.02
CA GLN A 261 20.41 -14.51 2.13
C GLN A 261 19.31 -15.32 2.82
N ALA A 262 18.74 -16.34 2.17
CA ALA A 262 17.68 -17.14 2.75
C ALA A 262 17.55 -18.53 2.10
N GLU A 263 16.87 -19.43 2.82
CA GLU A 263 16.51 -20.76 2.32
C GLU A 263 15.17 -20.75 1.57
N HIS A 264 14.31 -19.78 1.84
CA HIS A 264 12.94 -19.74 1.37
C HIS A 264 12.61 -18.45 0.63
N TYR A 265 12.06 -18.59 -0.56
CA TYR A 265 11.60 -17.50 -1.40
C TYR A 265 10.17 -17.74 -1.87
N LEU A 266 9.42 -16.66 -2.12
CA LEU A 266 8.10 -16.72 -2.73
C LEU A 266 8.07 -15.82 -3.96
N LEU A 267 7.41 -16.28 -5.02
CA LEU A 267 6.91 -15.40 -6.08
C LEU A 267 5.57 -14.83 -5.61
N LEU A 268 5.43 -13.52 -5.61
CA LEU A 268 4.22 -12.85 -5.16
C LEU A 268 3.33 -12.45 -6.35
N PRO A 269 2.17 -13.10 -6.53
CA PRO A 269 1.14 -12.63 -7.45
C PRO A 269 0.74 -11.19 -7.13
N ARG A 270 0.32 -10.44 -8.14
CA ARG A 270 0.06 -8.99 -8.00
C ARG A 270 -0.86 -8.61 -6.84
N LEU A 271 -1.89 -9.40 -6.58
CA LEU A 271 -2.82 -9.11 -5.48
C LEU A 271 -2.25 -9.39 -4.07
N GLU A 272 -1.09 -10.06 -3.98
CA GLU A 272 -0.37 -10.30 -2.73
C GLU A 272 0.69 -9.21 -2.43
N TRP A 273 0.76 -8.13 -3.22
CA TRP A 273 1.80 -7.10 -3.05
C TRP A 273 1.55 -6.13 -1.90
N LEU A 274 0.33 -6.01 -1.39
CA LEU A 274 0.01 -5.02 -0.35
C LEU A 274 0.74 -5.35 0.97
N ALA A 275 0.22 -6.31 1.72
CA ALA A 275 0.77 -6.69 3.01
C ALA A 275 2.03 -7.57 2.91
N PRO A 276 2.90 -7.59 3.94
CA PRO A 276 3.95 -8.59 4.06
C PRO A 276 3.40 -10.00 3.95
N ALA A 277 4.05 -10.85 3.14
CA ALA A 277 3.57 -12.19 2.84
C ALA A 277 3.56 -13.11 4.08
N ARG A 278 2.52 -13.91 4.16
CA ARG A 278 2.39 -15.09 5.01
C ARG A 278 1.89 -16.22 4.13
N ALA A 279 2.65 -17.31 4.03
CA ALA A 279 2.32 -18.39 3.12
C ALA A 279 2.66 -19.76 3.73
N PRO A 280 2.02 -20.87 3.29
CA PRO A 280 2.45 -22.20 3.68
C PRO A 280 3.83 -22.53 3.10
N LEU A 281 4.62 -23.32 3.84
CA LEU A 281 5.96 -23.76 3.44
C LEU A 281 5.95 -24.45 2.04
N ALA A 282 4.87 -25.12 1.70
CA ALA A 282 4.69 -25.78 0.39
C ALA A 282 4.78 -24.82 -0.82
N ARG A 283 4.61 -23.49 -0.64
CA ARG A 283 4.80 -22.48 -1.68
C ARG A 283 6.26 -22.03 -1.84
N SER A 284 7.14 -22.49 -0.96
CA SER A 284 8.55 -22.11 -0.96
C SER A 284 9.27 -22.52 -2.25
N LEU A 285 10.08 -21.60 -2.74
CA LEU A 285 11.12 -21.89 -3.72
C LEU A 285 12.47 -21.81 -3.02
N SER A 286 13.36 -22.79 -3.32
CA SER A 286 14.74 -22.73 -2.89
C SER A 286 15.55 -21.73 -3.73
N ALA A 287 16.75 -21.38 -3.25
CA ALA A 287 17.71 -20.57 -4.01
C ALA A 287 18.02 -21.12 -5.43
N ALA A 288 18.00 -22.45 -5.60
CA ALA A 288 18.22 -23.08 -6.90
C ALA A 288 16.99 -23.05 -7.84
N GLN A 289 15.78 -22.98 -7.26
CA GLN A 289 14.51 -22.97 -8.03
C GLN A 289 14.10 -21.55 -8.45
N LEU A 290 14.37 -20.55 -7.62
CA LEU A 290 13.90 -19.18 -7.83
C LEU A 290 14.34 -18.58 -9.17
N PRO A 291 15.65 -18.62 -9.58
CA PRO A 291 16.10 -18.05 -10.85
C PRO A 291 15.36 -18.66 -12.04
N ARG A 292 15.22 -19.98 -12.09
CA ARG A 292 14.50 -20.68 -13.17
C ARG A 292 13.04 -20.29 -13.26
N ALA A 293 12.39 -20.10 -12.11
CA ALA A 293 11.00 -19.66 -12.06
C ALA A 293 10.84 -18.22 -12.58
N ILE A 294 11.79 -17.32 -12.26
CA ILE A 294 11.81 -15.94 -12.76
C ILE A 294 12.08 -15.92 -14.28
N GLU A 295 13.08 -16.67 -14.75
CA GLU A 295 13.38 -16.80 -16.19
C GLU A 295 12.17 -17.29 -16.98
N ALA A 296 11.45 -18.28 -16.46
CA ALA A 296 10.23 -18.76 -17.10
C ALA A 296 9.12 -17.68 -17.17
N LEU A 297 9.02 -16.78 -16.19
CA LEU A 297 8.11 -15.63 -16.23
C LEU A 297 8.60 -14.57 -17.24
N PHE A 298 9.90 -14.28 -17.28
CA PHE A 298 10.47 -13.33 -18.24
C PHE A 298 10.34 -13.81 -19.68
N ALA A 299 10.41 -15.12 -19.92
CA ALA A 299 10.13 -15.70 -21.25
C ALA A 299 8.68 -15.46 -21.73
N GLN A 300 7.73 -15.27 -20.80
CA GLN A 300 6.33 -15.00 -21.13
C GLN A 300 6.02 -13.49 -21.18
N SER A 301 6.67 -12.71 -20.34
CA SER A 301 6.44 -11.27 -20.21
C SER A 301 7.65 -10.61 -19.57
N LEU A 302 8.18 -9.54 -20.17
CA LEU A 302 9.26 -8.73 -19.64
C LEU A 302 8.79 -7.76 -18.52
N ALA A 303 7.77 -8.14 -17.77
CA ALA A 303 7.31 -7.37 -16.62
C ALA A 303 8.13 -7.73 -15.36
N PRO A 304 8.54 -6.75 -14.54
CA PRO A 304 9.18 -7.01 -13.26
C PRO A 304 8.37 -7.96 -12.38
N VAL A 305 9.09 -8.85 -11.68
CA VAL A 305 8.52 -9.87 -10.82
C VAL A 305 8.76 -9.49 -9.36
N MET A 306 7.72 -9.55 -8.53
CA MET A 306 7.87 -9.34 -7.08
C MET A 306 8.20 -10.66 -6.41
N ILE A 307 9.24 -10.65 -5.58
CA ILE A 307 9.61 -11.76 -4.71
C ILE A 307 9.53 -11.36 -3.24
N ALA A 308 9.35 -12.35 -2.37
CA ALA A 308 9.60 -12.22 -0.95
C ALA A 308 10.74 -13.17 -0.54
N VAL A 309 11.65 -12.65 0.27
CA VAL A 309 12.66 -13.40 1.03
C VAL A 309 12.01 -13.76 2.36
N CYS A 310 11.94 -15.03 2.70
CA CYS A 310 11.15 -15.53 3.81
C CYS A 310 11.98 -16.34 4.81
N ALA A 311 11.51 -16.36 6.06
CA ALA A 311 11.94 -17.29 7.09
C ALA A 311 10.74 -18.10 7.62
N LEU A 312 11.00 -19.24 8.23
CA LEU A 312 9.98 -19.98 8.95
C LEU A 312 9.47 -19.16 10.14
N SER A 313 8.18 -19.25 10.39
CA SER A 313 7.59 -18.67 11.58
C SER A 313 8.11 -19.39 12.83
N THR A 314 8.43 -18.64 13.87
CA THR A 314 8.82 -19.20 15.17
C THR A 314 7.66 -19.88 15.91
N LEU A 315 6.42 -19.64 15.46
CA LEU A 315 5.21 -20.19 16.08
C LEU A 315 4.65 -21.41 15.31
N ASP A 316 5.04 -21.57 14.02
CA ASP A 316 4.52 -22.62 13.15
C ASP A 316 5.53 -22.88 12.01
N ASP A 317 6.22 -24.00 12.06
CA ASP A 317 7.25 -24.40 11.10
C ASP A 317 6.72 -24.75 9.70
N GLN A 318 5.40 -24.77 9.51
CA GLN A 318 4.74 -24.93 8.21
C GLN A 318 4.38 -23.58 7.56
N VAL A 319 4.72 -22.44 8.22
CA VAL A 319 4.39 -21.11 7.77
C VAL A 319 5.63 -20.29 7.50
N LEU A 320 5.67 -19.68 6.32
CA LEU A 320 6.67 -18.70 5.92
C LEU A 320 6.19 -17.29 6.22
N LEU A 321 7.09 -16.48 6.76
CA LEU A 321 6.90 -15.06 7.01
C LEU A 321 7.95 -14.25 6.23
N GLU A 322 7.47 -13.24 5.51
CA GLU A 322 8.32 -12.35 4.74
C GLU A 322 9.26 -11.56 5.67
N GLN A 323 10.54 -11.54 5.33
CA GLN A 323 11.57 -10.74 5.97
C GLN A 323 11.93 -9.51 5.12
N ARG A 324 11.97 -9.69 3.81
CA ARG A 324 12.25 -8.63 2.81
C ARG A 324 11.44 -8.91 1.55
N ARG A 325 11.18 -7.88 0.77
CA ARG A 325 10.59 -8.02 -0.58
C ARG A 325 11.35 -7.19 -1.60
N GLY A 326 11.27 -7.63 -2.85
CA GLY A 326 11.89 -6.87 -3.91
C GLY A 326 11.33 -7.14 -5.29
N PHE A 327 11.59 -6.22 -6.20
CA PHE A 327 11.38 -6.45 -7.62
C PHE A 327 12.63 -6.99 -8.27
N ILE A 328 12.48 -8.10 -8.99
CA ILE A 328 13.48 -8.54 -9.95
C ILE A 328 13.06 -7.99 -11.31
N VAL A 329 13.94 -7.22 -11.93
CA VAL A 329 13.68 -6.55 -13.20
C VAL A 329 14.42 -7.24 -14.35
N PRO A 330 13.89 -7.20 -15.58
CA PRO A 330 14.63 -7.63 -16.78
C PRO A 330 15.88 -6.78 -17.01
N ASP A 331 16.91 -7.36 -17.64
CA ASP A 331 18.22 -6.72 -17.85
C ASP A 331 18.18 -5.38 -18.59
N ASP A 332 17.18 -5.16 -19.43
CA ASP A 332 17.00 -3.90 -20.17
C ASP A 332 16.17 -2.84 -19.43
N TRP A 333 15.59 -3.20 -18.29
CA TRP A 333 14.68 -2.34 -17.52
C TRP A 333 15.37 -1.06 -17.05
N ARG A 334 16.58 -1.17 -16.53
CA ARG A 334 17.35 -0.05 -15.99
C ARG A 334 17.63 1.02 -17.04
N GLY A 335 18.06 0.58 -18.24
CA GLY A 335 18.32 1.49 -19.36
C GLY A 335 17.04 2.24 -19.79
N LYS A 336 15.92 1.56 -19.84
CA LYS A 336 14.61 2.14 -20.14
C LYS A 336 14.14 3.11 -19.05
N ALA A 337 14.35 2.77 -17.78
CA ALA A 337 14.02 3.63 -16.64
C ALA A 337 14.82 4.93 -16.68
N ALA A 338 16.15 4.85 -16.90
CA ALA A 338 17.02 6.02 -17.03
C ALA A 338 16.58 6.95 -18.16
N GLN A 339 16.25 6.42 -19.33
CA GLN A 339 15.72 7.19 -20.45
C GLN A 339 14.41 7.91 -20.08
N ARG A 340 13.50 7.22 -19.39
CA ARG A 340 12.24 7.83 -18.95
C ARG A 340 12.48 9.01 -18.00
N VAL A 341 13.35 8.84 -17.00
CA VAL A 341 13.67 9.92 -16.04
C VAL A 341 14.29 11.11 -16.75
N GLN A 342 15.20 10.88 -17.71
CA GLN A 342 15.80 11.96 -18.50
C GLN A 342 14.75 12.73 -19.32
N HIS A 343 13.80 12.05 -19.94
CA HIS A 343 12.73 12.71 -20.69
C HIS A 343 11.83 13.57 -19.79
N ALA A 344 11.52 13.11 -18.57
CA ALA A 344 10.73 13.88 -17.62
C ALA A 344 11.44 15.19 -17.23
N ILE A 345 12.77 15.18 -17.02
CA ILE A 345 13.56 16.39 -16.67
C ILE A 345 13.57 17.43 -17.80
N VAL A 346 13.53 17.01 -19.07
CA VAL A 346 13.61 17.92 -20.23
C VAL A 346 12.25 18.57 -20.53
N THR A 347 11.16 18.02 -20.02
CA THR A 347 9.79 18.47 -20.31
C THR A 347 9.28 19.49 -19.29
N TYR A 348 10.01 19.77 -18.23
CA TYR A 348 9.80 20.82 -17.23
C TYR A 348 10.80 21.96 -17.39
#